data_af3f3346540282002873f9bd48b78ed6
#
_entry.id   af3f3346540282002873f9bd48b78ed6
#
_cell.length_a   1.000
_cell.length_b   1.000
_cell.length_c   1.000
_cell.angle_alpha   90.00
_cell.angle_beta   90.00
_cell.angle_gamma   90.00
#
_symmetry.space_group_name_H-M   'P 1'
#
loop_
_entity.id
_entity.type
_entity.pdbx_description
1 polymer ?
#
loop_
_entity_poly.entity_id
_entity_poly.type
_entity_poly.pdbx_seq_one_letter_code
_entity_poly.pdbx_strand_id
1 'polypeptide(L)'
;PLLILCLPLLSSVTSVSSRTIVYKGMFLVEQLRQFFMDLQDPDYESAIATVHSRFSTNTNPSWERSHPNRFIVHNGEINTILGNSDKMSAREENMESPKLKKEFQKVLPVINAAGSDSAMLDNALEFLVMSGMELPLAVMIMIPEPWANNSIMTQKKKDFYQYYATMMEPWDGPASP
;
A
#
# COMPACT_ATOMS: atom_id res chain seq x y z
N PRO A 1 10.63 -21.97 8.44
CA PRO A 1 11.68 -21.33 7.65
C PRO A 1 12.15 -22.14 6.44
N LEU A 2 11.54 -23.29 6.13
CA LEU A 2 12.01 -24.16 5.04
C LEU A 2 11.06 -24.23 3.84
N LEU A 3 9.94 -23.51 3.86
CA LEU A 3 8.92 -23.60 2.81
C LEU A 3 9.13 -22.65 1.62
N ILE A 4 10.13 -21.76 1.69
CA ILE A 4 10.36 -20.74 0.65
C ILE A 4 11.21 -21.27 -0.53
N LEU A 5 11.83 -22.42 -0.41
CA LEU A 5 12.86 -22.89 -1.37
C LEU A 5 12.33 -23.72 -2.55
N CYS A 6 11.02 -23.98 -2.64
CA CYS A 6 10.42 -24.76 -3.73
C CYS A 6 9.24 -24.08 -4.44
N LEU A 7 9.17 -22.74 -4.44
CA LEU A 7 8.15 -22.03 -5.18
C LEU A 7 8.57 -21.90 -6.66
N PRO A 8 7.71 -22.29 -7.61
CA PRO A 8 8.00 -22.09 -9.03
C PRO A 8 8.15 -20.60 -9.34
N LEU A 9 8.88 -20.28 -10.39
CA LEU A 9 9.21 -18.94 -10.88
C LEU A 9 8.03 -17.94 -11.05
N LEU A 10 6.80 -18.38 -10.84
CA LEU A 10 5.55 -17.64 -10.97
C LEU A 10 4.83 -17.39 -9.63
N SER A 11 5.46 -17.68 -8.50
CA SER A 11 4.82 -17.50 -7.19
C SER A 11 5.17 -16.15 -6.60
N SER A 12 4.15 -15.47 -6.09
CA SER A 12 4.29 -14.21 -5.34
C SER A 12 3.97 -14.44 -3.86
N VAL A 13 4.70 -13.76 -2.99
CA VAL A 13 4.40 -13.74 -1.55
C VAL A 13 3.44 -12.58 -1.30
N THR A 14 2.21 -12.89 -0.91
CA THR A 14 1.16 -11.88 -0.72
C THR A 14 1.34 -11.09 0.56
N SER A 15 1.71 -11.76 1.66
CA SER A 15 2.05 -11.11 2.92
C SER A 15 2.88 -12.04 3.81
N VAL A 16 3.67 -11.42 4.71
CA VAL A 16 4.34 -12.11 5.81
C VAL A 16 4.07 -11.30 7.08
N SER A 17 3.06 -11.71 7.84
CA SER A 17 2.63 -10.98 9.03
C SER A 17 2.16 -11.96 10.10
N SER A 18 2.35 -11.59 11.37
CA SER A 18 1.78 -12.31 12.51
C SER A 18 0.41 -11.78 12.93
N ARG A 19 -0.13 -10.76 12.25
CA ARG A 19 -1.37 -10.07 12.61
C ARG A 19 -2.43 -10.08 11.53
N THR A 20 -2.02 -10.18 10.28
CA THR A 20 -2.92 -10.08 9.12
C THR A 20 -2.65 -11.20 8.13
N ILE A 21 -3.69 -11.62 7.45
CA ILE A 21 -3.62 -12.59 6.36
C ILE A 21 -4.22 -11.93 5.12
N VAL A 22 -3.54 -12.09 3.98
CA VAL A 22 -4.00 -11.61 2.68
C VAL A 22 -4.35 -12.80 1.80
N TYR A 23 -5.61 -12.91 1.45
CA TYR A 23 -6.12 -13.84 0.47
C TYR A 23 -6.36 -13.12 -0.84
N LYS A 24 -5.65 -13.48 -1.89
CA LYS A 24 -5.84 -12.86 -3.19
C LYS A 24 -5.53 -13.80 -4.35
N GLY A 25 -6.09 -13.47 -5.51
CA GLY A 25 -5.88 -14.20 -6.76
C GLY A 25 -6.88 -13.77 -7.83
N MET A 26 -6.82 -14.44 -8.98
CA MET A 26 -7.78 -14.24 -10.07
C MET A 26 -8.92 -15.22 -9.91
N PHE A 27 -9.95 -14.82 -9.17
CA PHE A 27 -11.13 -15.64 -8.88
C PHE A 27 -12.41 -14.91 -9.29
N LEU A 28 -13.45 -15.69 -9.58
CA LEU A 28 -14.80 -15.19 -9.38
C LEU A 28 -15.09 -15.14 -7.86
N VAL A 29 -16.01 -14.27 -7.46
CA VAL A 29 -16.29 -14.05 -6.02
C VAL A 29 -16.59 -15.36 -5.28
N GLU A 30 -17.35 -16.25 -5.91
CA GLU A 30 -17.77 -17.53 -5.33
C GLU A 30 -16.59 -18.53 -5.18
N GLN A 31 -15.57 -18.38 -6.01
CA GLN A 31 -14.42 -19.30 -6.03
C GLN A 31 -13.44 -19.03 -4.89
N LEU A 32 -13.41 -17.82 -4.34
CA LEU A 32 -12.46 -17.45 -3.29
C LEU A 32 -12.51 -18.40 -2.09
N ARG A 33 -13.70 -18.64 -1.56
CA ARG A 33 -13.90 -19.56 -0.43
C ARG A 33 -13.65 -21.03 -0.79
N GLN A 34 -13.85 -21.40 -2.04
CA GLN A 34 -13.59 -22.78 -2.49
C GLN A 34 -12.09 -23.04 -2.61
N PHE A 35 -11.32 -22.02 -3.00
CA PHE A 35 -9.87 -22.11 -3.15
C PHE A 35 -9.15 -22.03 -1.79
N PHE A 36 -9.52 -21.06 -0.96
CA PHE A 36 -8.99 -20.91 0.39
C PHE A 36 -9.94 -21.58 1.40
N MET A 37 -9.65 -22.84 1.71
CA MET A 37 -10.54 -23.68 2.51
C MET A 37 -10.72 -23.22 3.94
N ASP A 38 -9.73 -22.56 4.51
CA ASP A 38 -9.79 -21.96 5.84
C ASP A 38 -10.86 -20.86 5.96
N LEU A 39 -11.24 -20.21 4.86
CA LEU A 39 -12.38 -19.29 4.83
C LEU A 39 -13.75 -19.97 4.96
N GLN A 40 -13.78 -21.31 4.96
CA GLN A 40 -14.98 -22.12 5.18
C GLN A 40 -15.13 -22.58 6.63
N ASP A 41 -14.08 -22.43 7.42
CA ASP A 41 -14.08 -22.82 8.83
C ASP A 41 -15.04 -21.91 9.62
N PRO A 42 -16.06 -22.46 10.31
CA PRO A 42 -16.99 -21.67 11.11
C PRO A 42 -16.33 -21.00 12.33
N ASP A 43 -15.20 -21.48 12.77
CA ASP A 43 -14.44 -20.93 13.89
C ASP A 43 -13.43 -19.85 13.44
N TYR A 44 -13.34 -19.58 12.11
CA TYR A 44 -12.48 -18.53 11.59
C TYR A 44 -13.09 -17.15 11.83
N GLU A 45 -12.57 -16.46 12.80
CA GLU A 45 -13.02 -15.12 13.19
C GLU A 45 -11.98 -14.05 12.88
N SER A 46 -12.43 -12.87 12.49
CA SER A 46 -11.58 -11.70 12.29
C SER A 46 -12.27 -10.44 12.79
N ALA A 47 -11.52 -9.56 13.43
CA ALA A 47 -12.02 -8.26 13.89
C ALA A 47 -12.37 -7.33 12.72
N ILE A 48 -11.62 -7.42 11.61
CA ILE A 48 -11.79 -6.57 10.43
C ILE A 48 -11.55 -7.43 9.20
N ALA A 49 -12.41 -7.29 8.19
CA ALA A 49 -12.20 -7.86 6.86
C ALA A 49 -12.36 -6.76 5.80
N THR A 50 -11.31 -6.52 5.02
CA THR A 50 -11.37 -5.65 3.85
C THR A 50 -11.43 -6.49 2.59
N VAL A 51 -12.38 -6.19 1.70
CA VAL A 51 -12.67 -7.02 0.53
C VAL A 51 -12.69 -6.17 -0.73
N HIS A 52 -12.09 -6.68 -1.79
CA HIS A 52 -12.12 -6.04 -3.10
C HIS A 52 -12.28 -7.09 -4.21
N SER A 53 -13.27 -6.92 -5.08
CA SER A 53 -13.61 -7.88 -6.13
C SER A 53 -13.07 -7.51 -7.52
N ARG A 54 -12.33 -6.43 -7.66
CA ARG A 54 -11.78 -5.93 -8.93
C ARG A 54 -10.27 -5.73 -8.85
N PHE A 55 -9.64 -5.82 -10.01
CA PHE A 55 -8.30 -5.30 -10.24
C PHE A 55 -8.35 -3.77 -10.40
N SER A 56 -7.20 -3.11 -10.24
CA SER A 56 -7.06 -1.70 -10.60
C SER A 56 -7.41 -1.48 -12.07
N THR A 57 -8.02 -0.34 -12.39
CA THR A 57 -8.22 0.11 -13.76
C THR A 57 -6.88 0.26 -14.48
N ASN A 58 -6.89 0.06 -15.79
CA ASN A 58 -5.71 0.23 -16.66
C ASN A 58 -4.53 -0.71 -16.38
N THR A 59 -4.74 -1.82 -15.69
CA THR A 59 -3.70 -2.83 -15.48
C THR A 59 -4.12 -4.19 -16.05
N ASN A 60 -3.16 -4.92 -16.63
CA ASN A 60 -3.39 -6.31 -16.97
C ASN A 60 -3.55 -7.14 -15.70
N PRO A 61 -4.62 -7.93 -15.57
CA PRO A 61 -4.85 -8.78 -14.41
C PRO A 61 -3.70 -9.78 -14.22
N SER A 62 -3.31 -9.95 -12.97
CA SER A 62 -2.38 -11.01 -12.55
C SER A 62 -2.64 -11.37 -11.09
N TRP A 63 -2.18 -12.51 -10.64
CA TRP A 63 -2.30 -12.91 -9.24
C TRP A 63 -1.64 -11.91 -8.29
N GLU A 64 -0.50 -11.39 -8.68
CA GLU A 64 0.25 -10.39 -7.92
C GLU A 64 -0.51 -9.07 -7.78
N ARG A 65 -1.16 -8.63 -8.87
CA ARG A 65 -1.86 -7.34 -8.94
C ARG A 65 -3.28 -7.34 -8.39
N SER A 66 -3.82 -8.50 -8.00
CA SER A 66 -5.14 -8.55 -7.35
C SER A 66 -5.11 -7.88 -5.99
N HIS A 67 -6.23 -7.25 -5.62
CA HIS A 67 -6.42 -6.74 -4.26
C HIS A 67 -6.73 -7.88 -3.27
N PRO A 68 -6.52 -7.65 -1.98
CA PRO A 68 -5.93 -6.47 -1.36
C PRO A 68 -4.40 -6.39 -1.55
N ASN A 69 -3.82 -5.21 -1.37
CA ASN A 69 -2.40 -5.03 -1.17
C ASN A 69 -2.04 -5.31 0.30
N ARG A 70 -0.84 -4.96 0.77
CA ARG A 70 -0.42 -5.29 2.15
C ARG A 70 -1.02 -4.37 3.20
N PHE A 71 -1.19 -3.09 2.88
CA PHE A 71 -1.71 -2.07 3.79
C PHE A 71 -3.03 -1.49 3.35
N ILE A 72 -3.32 -1.50 2.05
CA ILE A 72 -4.51 -0.85 1.51
C ILE A 72 -5.39 -1.78 0.67
N VAL A 73 -6.67 -1.42 0.66
CA VAL A 73 -7.64 -1.79 -0.36
C VAL A 73 -8.14 -0.50 -0.98
N HIS A 74 -7.87 -0.29 -2.25
CA HIS A 74 -8.08 0.99 -2.91
C HIS A 74 -8.82 0.80 -4.23
N ASN A 75 -9.95 1.48 -4.40
CA ASN A 75 -10.73 1.48 -5.63
C ASN A 75 -10.70 2.85 -6.30
N GLY A 76 -9.59 3.19 -6.89
CA GLY A 76 -9.42 4.45 -7.59
C GLY A 76 -8.12 4.48 -8.38
N GLU A 77 -7.80 5.63 -8.90
CA GLU A 77 -6.58 5.89 -9.66
C GLU A 77 -5.76 6.97 -8.94
N ILE A 78 -4.46 6.89 -9.02
CA ILE A 78 -3.57 7.95 -8.57
C ILE A 78 -3.12 8.74 -9.78
N ASN A 79 -3.73 9.89 -10.01
CA ASN A 79 -3.47 10.73 -11.19
C ASN A 79 -2.04 11.24 -11.25
N THR A 80 -1.39 11.38 -10.09
CA THR A 80 -0.02 11.88 -9.95
C THR A 80 1.02 10.78 -9.87
N ILE A 81 0.66 9.52 -10.13
CA ILE A 81 1.49 8.33 -9.86
C ILE A 81 2.89 8.38 -10.44
N LEU A 82 3.07 8.85 -11.68
CA LEU A 82 4.39 8.94 -12.30
C LEU A 82 5.28 9.91 -11.55
N GLY A 83 4.76 11.12 -11.24
CA GLY A 83 5.48 12.12 -10.47
C GLY A 83 5.79 11.67 -9.04
N ASN A 84 4.87 10.94 -8.40
CA ASN A 84 5.08 10.38 -7.06
C ASN A 84 6.19 9.32 -7.07
N SER A 85 6.16 8.40 -8.03
CA SER A 85 7.19 7.37 -8.21
C SER A 85 8.56 7.97 -8.46
N ASP A 86 8.66 8.92 -9.40
CA ASP A 86 9.92 9.58 -9.74
C ASP A 86 10.52 10.33 -8.55
N LYS A 87 9.69 11.07 -7.80
CA LYS A 87 10.13 11.78 -6.60
C LYS A 87 10.52 10.84 -5.47
N MET A 88 9.83 9.71 -5.34
CA MET A 88 10.20 8.70 -4.35
C MET A 88 11.58 8.13 -4.67
N SER A 89 11.82 7.75 -5.92
CA SER A 89 13.11 7.25 -6.39
C SER A 89 14.22 8.29 -6.21
N ALA A 90 13.95 9.55 -6.51
CA ALA A 90 14.92 10.63 -6.31
C ALA A 90 15.30 10.85 -4.83
N ARG A 91 14.39 10.54 -3.90
CA ARG A 91 14.68 10.62 -2.45
C ARG A 91 15.52 9.47 -1.94
N GLU A 92 15.46 8.30 -2.58
CA GLU A 92 16.12 7.07 -2.11
C GLU A 92 17.62 7.26 -1.86
N GLU A 93 18.28 8.08 -2.66
CA GLU A 93 19.73 8.39 -2.49
C GLU A 93 20.06 9.06 -1.16
N ASN A 94 19.11 9.82 -0.60
CA ASN A 94 19.28 10.59 0.63
C ASN A 94 18.43 10.06 1.78
N MET A 95 17.75 8.93 1.59
CA MET A 95 16.94 8.34 2.63
C MET A 95 17.76 7.54 3.62
N GLU A 96 17.42 7.70 4.89
CA GLU A 96 17.93 6.89 5.97
C GLU A 96 16.78 6.40 6.84
N SER A 97 16.89 5.18 7.34
CA SER A 97 15.95 4.65 8.31
C SER A 97 16.70 4.09 9.52
N PRO A 98 16.64 4.79 10.67
CA PRO A 98 17.23 4.29 11.92
C PRO A 98 16.71 2.93 12.34
N LYS A 99 15.48 2.59 11.93
CA LYS A 99 14.83 1.31 12.23
C LYS A 99 15.35 0.18 11.33
N LEU A 100 15.49 0.45 10.04
CA LEU A 100 15.95 -0.54 9.06
C LEU A 100 17.48 -0.70 9.02
N LYS A 101 18.23 0.35 9.36
CA LYS A 101 19.70 0.31 9.46
C LYS A 101 20.36 -0.34 8.23
N LYS A 102 21.10 -1.42 8.46
CA LYS A 102 21.82 -2.16 7.40
C LYS A 102 20.89 -2.86 6.40
N GLU A 103 19.65 -3.14 6.79
CA GLU A 103 18.66 -3.77 5.92
C GLU A 103 18.03 -2.78 4.94
N PHE A 104 18.26 -1.48 5.13
CA PHE A 104 17.68 -0.41 4.28
C PHE A 104 17.92 -0.65 2.79
N GLN A 105 19.14 -1.00 2.42
CA GLN A 105 19.52 -1.27 1.01
C GLN A 105 18.74 -2.43 0.38
N LYS A 106 18.21 -3.34 1.18
CA LYS A 106 17.44 -4.50 0.68
C LYS A 106 16.00 -4.17 0.31
N VAL A 107 15.49 -3.01 0.76
CA VAL A 107 14.14 -2.57 0.47
C VAL A 107 14.07 -1.56 -0.69
N LEU A 108 15.21 -1.26 -1.30
CA LEU A 108 15.29 -0.40 -2.47
C LEU A 108 15.21 -1.21 -3.78
N PRO A 109 14.57 -0.70 -4.83
CA PRO A 109 13.76 0.51 -4.82
C PRO A 109 12.50 0.33 -4.00
N VAL A 110 12.03 1.39 -3.34
CA VAL A 110 10.78 1.37 -2.53
C VAL A 110 9.59 1.07 -3.41
N ILE A 111 9.53 1.70 -4.58
CA ILE A 111 8.40 1.57 -5.51
C ILE A 111 8.68 0.47 -6.53
N ASN A 112 7.78 -0.50 -6.60
CA ASN A 112 7.74 -1.45 -7.71
C ASN A 112 7.01 -0.80 -8.91
N ALA A 113 7.78 -0.24 -9.84
CA ALA A 113 7.25 0.43 -11.03
C ALA A 113 6.47 -0.50 -11.99
N ALA A 114 6.57 -1.82 -11.83
CA ALA A 114 5.76 -2.79 -12.57
C ALA A 114 4.40 -3.05 -11.91
N GLY A 115 4.16 -2.50 -10.72
CA GLY A 115 2.90 -2.61 -10.00
C GLY A 115 1.77 -1.76 -10.62
N SER A 116 0.58 -1.84 -10.02
CA SER A 116 -0.48 -0.87 -10.27
C SER A 116 -0.22 0.41 -9.47
N ASP A 117 -0.92 1.49 -9.78
CA ASP A 117 -0.89 2.73 -9.00
C ASP A 117 -1.19 2.49 -7.51
N SER A 118 -2.22 1.70 -7.22
CA SER A 118 -2.55 1.30 -5.85
C SER A 118 -1.44 0.49 -5.18
N ALA A 119 -0.74 -0.37 -5.93
CA ALA A 119 0.39 -1.12 -5.40
C ALA A 119 1.59 -0.21 -5.12
N MET A 120 1.84 0.79 -5.95
CA MET A 120 2.89 1.78 -5.73
C MET A 120 2.60 2.64 -4.49
N LEU A 121 1.34 3.06 -4.32
CA LEU A 121 0.89 3.75 -3.11
C LEU A 121 1.09 2.89 -1.87
N ASP A 122 0.73 1.60 -1.94
CA ASP A 122 0.92 0.63 -0.86
C ASP A 122 2.40 0.45 -0.51
N ASN A 123 3.29 0.39 -1.51
CA ASN A 123 4.73 0.29 -1.28
C ASN A 123 5.26 1.49 -0.49
N ALA A 124 4.89 2.72 -0.89
CA ALA A 124 5.30 3.93 -0.19
C ALA A 124 4.75 3.98 1.24
N LEU A 125 3.48 3.63 1.42
CA LEU A 125 2.84 3.59 2.73
C LEU A 125 3.50 2.54 3.64
N GLU A 126 3.71 1.33 3.13
CA GLU A 126 4.41 0.27 3.86
C GLU A 126 5.81 0.73 4.30
N PHE A 127 6.56 1.34 3.39
CA PHE A 127 7.90 1.84 3.68
C PHE A 127 7.90 2.86 4.82
N LEU A 128 7.00 3.84 4.79
CA LEU A 128 6.87 4.86 5.83
C LEU A 128 6.55 4.23 7.19
N VAL A 129 5.57 3.34 7.23
CA VAL A 129 5.14 2.68 8.47
C VAL A 129 6.23 1.75 9.02
N MET A 130 6.87 0.96 8.17
CA MET A 130 7.95 0.06 8.59
C MET A 130 9.20 0.82 9.00
N SER A 131 9.42 2.02 8.48
CA SER A 131 10.46 2.95 8.92
C SER A 131 10.17 3.60 10.28
N GLY A 132 8.96 3.44 10.82
CA GLY A 132 8.59 3.86 12.18
C GLY A 132 7.56 4.98 12.24
N MET A 133 7.01 5.41 11.11
CA MET A 133 5.92 6.39 11.10
C MET A 133 4.61 5.71 11.53
N GLU A 134 3.80 6.41 12.32
CA GLU A 134 2.46 5.95 12.68
C GLU A 134 1.56 5.93 11.43
N LEU A 135 0.80 4.85 11.24
CA LEU A 135 -0.05 4.65 10.05
C LEU A 135 -1.00 5.85 9.78
N PRO A 136 -1.74 6.39 10.76
CA PRO A 136 -2.61 7.55 10.49
C PRO A 136 -1.83 8.77 10.00
N LEU A 137 -0.64 9.00 10.53
CA LEU A 137 0.22 10.10 10.11
C LEU A 137 0.70 9.90 8.68
N ALA A 138 1.17 8.70 8.32
CA ALA A 138 1.61 8.37 6.97
C ALA A 138 0.50 8.60 5.95
N VAL A 139 -0.73 8.14 6.24
CA VAL A 139 -1.90 8.35 5.37
C VAL A 139 -2.22 9.84 5.23
N MET A 140 -2.23 10.60 6.33
CA MET A 140 -2.51 12.05 6.27
C MET A 140 -1.47 12.83 5.46
N ILE A 141 -0.22 12.38 5.44
CA ILE A 141 0.85 13.01 4.67
C ILE A 141 0.72 12.68 3.18
N MET A 142 0.47 11.41 2.87
CA MET A 142 0.38 10.93 1.49
C MET A 142 -0.91 11.38 0.80
N ILE A 143 -2.01 11.40 1.53
CA ILE A 143 -3.36 11.73 1.02
C ILE A 143 -3.92 12.88 1.89
N PRO A 144 -3.36 14.09 1.77
CA PRO A 144 -3.82 15.23 2.58
C PRO A 144 -5.21 15.68 2.14
N GLU A 145 -6.01 16.12 3.10
CA GLU A 145 -7.23 16.85 2.78
C GLU A 145 -6.89 18.15 2.01
N PRO A 146 -7.77 18.63 1.12
CA PRO A 146 -7.59 19.93 0.47
C PRO A 146 -7.53 21.05 1.52
N TRP A 147 -6.35 21.59 1.78
CA TRP A 147 -6.11 22.49 2.91
C TRP A 147 -5.86 23.96 2.53
N ALA A 148 -5.21 24.22 1.39
CA ALA A 148 -4.71 25.54 1.05
C ALA A 148 -5.83 26.61 1.02
N ASN A 149 -6.94 26.31 0.35
CA ASN A 149 -8.07 27.22 0.19
C ASN A 149 -9.28 26.84 1.08
N ASN A 150 -9.09 25.99 2.08
CA ASN A 150 -10.17 25.55 2.94
C ASN A 150 -10.44 26.58 4.05
N SER A 151 -11.56 27.31 3.94
CA SER A 151 -11.94 28.35 4.91
C SER A 151 -12.45 27.79 6.25
N ILE A 152 -12.86 26.53 6.29
CA ILE A 152 -13.40 25.88 7.48
C ILE A 152 -12.30 25.24 8.33
N MET A 153 -11.18 24.90 7.70
CA MET A 153 -10.06 24.23 8.38
C MET A 153 -9.36 25.17 9.35
N THR A 154 -9.07 24.69 10.56
CA THR A 154 -8.32 25.45 11.57
C THR A 154 -6.89 25.76 11.09
N GLN A 155 -6.32 26.88 11.53
CA GLN A 155 -4.96 27.26 11.17
C GLN A 155 -3.95 26.20 11.58
N LYS A 156 -4.07 25.61 12.75
CA LYS A 156 -3.20 24.55 13.24
C LYS A 156 -3.16 23.33 12.28
N LYS A 157 -4.31 22.97 11.69
CA LYS A 157 -4.38 21.84 10.73
C LYS A 157 -3.78 22.23 9.38
N LYS A 158 -3.94 23.49 8.96
CA LYS A 158 -3.27 24.02 7.76
C LYS A 158 -1.75 24.02 7.91
N ASP A 159 -1.25 24.50 9.04
CA ASP A 159 0.18 24.53 9.35
C ASP A 159 0.77 23.10 9.34
N PHE A 160 0.03 22.12 9.86
CA PHE A 160 0.41 20.71 9.79
C PHE A 160 0.59 20.24 8.34
N TYR A 161 -0.41 20.44 7.48
CA TYR A 161 -0.29 20.04 6.08
C TYR A 161 0.77 20.82 5.31
N GLN A 162 0.91 22.11 5.58
CA GLN A 162 1.95 22.95 4.99
C GLN A 162 3.35 22.45 5.35
N TYR A 163 3.57 22.06 6.61
CA TYR A 163 4.83 21.48 7.05
C TYR A 163 5.13 20.17 6.33
N TYR A 164 4.19 19.25 6.31
CA TYR A 164 4.42 17.93 5.68
C TYR A 164 4.47 17.98 4.15
N ALA A 165 3.86 18.97 3.51
CA ALA A 165 4.00 19.20 2.07
C ALA A 165 5.44 19.54 1.65
N THR A 166 6.31 19.94 2.58
CA THR A 166 7.75 20.10 2.32
C THR A 166 8.51 18.78 2.26
N MET A 167 7.94 17.72 2.84
CA MET A 167 8.57 16.41 2.94
C MET A 167 8.07 15.45 1.86
N MET A 168 6.78 15.51 1.54
CA MET A 168 6.16 14.63 0.55
C MET A 168 5.06 15.36 -0.20
N GLU A 169 5.04 15.17 -1.51
CA GLU A 169 3.93 15.60 -2.36
C GLU A 169 2.70 14.72 -2.13
N PRO A 170 1.49 15.28 -2.32
CA PRO A 170 0.28 14.48 -2.25
C PRO A 170 0.23 13.40 -3.35
N TRP A 171 -0.29 12.26 -3.00
CA TRP A 171 -0.67 11.19 -3.92
C TRP A 171 -2.14 11.44 -4.27
N ASP A 172 -2.36 12.16 -5.36
CA ASP A 172 -3.68 12.71 -5.71
C ASP A 172 -4.39 11.87 -6.76
N GLY A 173 -5.66 11.63 -6.49
CA GLY A 173 -6.56 10.88 -7.36
C GLY A 173 -7.91 10.65 -6.68
N PRO A 174 -8.89 10.05 -7.36
CA PRO A 174 -10.16 9.68 -6.76
C PRO A 174 -9.99 8.53 -5.77
N ALA A 175 -9.25 8.79 -4.69
CA ALA A 175 -9.13 7.88 -3.56
C ALA A 175 -10.35 8.08 -2.66
N SER A 176 -11.13 7.02 -2.48
CA SER A 176 -12.10 6.97 -1.41
C SER A 176 -11.43 6.32 -0.20
N PRO A 177 -11.44 6.98 0.97
CA PRO A 177 -10.91 6.38 2.19
C PRO A 177 -11.74 5.18 2.64
#